data_8b93b36b371536be2d6ea5c2361c8ecb
#
_entry.id   8b93b36b371536be2d6ea5c2361c8ecb
#
_cell.length_a   1.000
_cell.length_b   1.000
_cell.length_c   1.000
_cell.angle_alpha   90.00
_cell.angle_beta   90.00
_cell.angle_gamma   90.00
#
_symmetry.space_group_name_H-M   'P 1'
#
loop_
_entity.id
_entity.type
_entity.pdbx_description
1 polymer ?
#
loop_
_entity_poly.entity_id
_entity_poly.type
_entity_poly.pdbx_seq_one_letter_code
_entity_poly.pdbx_strand_id
1 'polypeptide(L)'
;MDLAATPAYTFEQTETLLKEFDEHAAQLHRALRSTGDGEFARTWRLLHGGQLVDEGSRKDVLRNTLNHFVHHRGQLTVYLRLKDVPLPCLYGPTAGEPS
;
A
#
# COMPACT_ATOMS: atom_id res chain seq x y z
N MET A 1 -10.56 -11.53 4.87
CA MET A 1 -10.59 -10.99 3.50
C MET A 1 -10.60 -12.12 2.50
N ASP A 2 -11.48 -12.10 1.53
CA ASP A 2 -11.54 -13.09 0.45
C ASP A 2 -11.23 -12.40 -0.88
N LEU A 3 -10.17 -12.83 -1.56
CA LEU A 3 -9.73 -12.24 -2.83
C LEU A 3 -10.77 -12.42 -3.95
N ALA A 4 -11.54 -13.51 -3.93
CA ALA A 4 -12.57 -13.74 -4.95
C ALA A 4 -13.73 -12.75 -4.84
N ALA A 5 -13.99 -12.21 -3.64
CA ALA A 5 -15.05 -11.23 -3.38
C ALA A 5 -14.53 -9.78 -3.39
N THR A 6 -13.22 -9.58 -3.51
CA THR A 6 -12.60 -8.26 -3.50
C THR A 6 -12.56 -7.69 -4.92
N PRO A 7 -13.12 -6.48 -5.16
CA PRO A 7 -13.09 -5.88 -6.49
C PRO A 7 -11.67 -5.53 -6.93
N ALA A 8 -11.39 -5.71 -8.22
CA ALA A 8 -10.19 -5.21 -8.84
C ALA A 8 -10.40 -3.75 -9.26
N TYR A 9 -9.40 -2.91 -9.04
CA TYR A 9 -9.44 -1.50 -9.44
C TYR A 9 -8.67 -1.30 -10.74
N THR A 10 -9.30 -0.58 -11.67
CA THR A 10 -8.65 -0.10 -12.88
C THR A 10 -8.85 1.41 -12.99
N PHE A 11 -7.79 2.13 -13.35
CA PHE A 11 -7.83 3.58 -13.43
C PHE A 11 -7.36 4.04 -14.81
N GLU A 12 -8.24 4.73 -15.52
CA GLU A 12 -7.94 5.29 -16.85
C GLU A 12 -7.50 6.75 -16.78
N GLN A 13 -7.80 7.42 -15.66
CA GLN A 13 -7.51 8.83 -15.47
C GLN A 13 -6.73 9.09 -14.19
N THR A 14 -5.76 9.97 -14.25
CA THR A 14 -4.93 10.37 -13.11
C THR A 14 -5.77 10.96 -11.97
N GLU A 15 -6.76 11.77 -12.29
CA GLU A 15 -7.64 12.40 -11.29
C GLU A 15 -8.40 11.36 -10.47
N THR A 16 -8.94 10.34 -11.12
CA THR A 16 -9.65 9.25 -10.44
C THR A 16 -8.71 8.46 -9.54
N LEU A 17 -7.51 8.16 -10.02
CA LEU A 17 -6.49 7.47 -9.24
C LEU A 17 -6.12 8.26 -7.96
N LEU A 18 -5.87 9.55 -8.10
CA LEU A 18 -5.51 10.40 -6.97
C LEU A 18 -6.65 10.53 -5.97
N LYS A 19 -7.87 10.66 -6.43
CA LYS A 19 -9.06 10.71 -5.56
C LYS A 19 -9.20 9.44 -4.75
N GLU A 20 -9.11 8.27 -5.38
CA GLU A 20 -9.18 6.97 -4.70
C GLU A 20 -8.04 6.81 -3.71
N PHE A 21 -6.84 7.22 -4.08
CA PHE A 21 -5.68 7.17 -3.17
C PHE A 21 -5.94 8.03 -1.92
N ASP A 22 -6.41 9.25 -2.07
CA ASP A 22 -6.66 10.15 -0.95
C ASP A 22 -7.77 9.62 -0.04
N GLU A 23 -8.84 9.07 -0.60
CA GLU A 23 -9.94 8.48 0.16
C GLU A 23 -9.47 7.26 0.96
N HIS A 24 -8.70 6.37 0.34
CA HIS A 24 -8.18 5.18 0.99
C HIS A 24 -7.13 5.51 2.06
N ALA A 25 -6.27 6.50 1.80
CA ALA A 25 -5.31 6.98 2.80
C ALA A 25 -6.00 7.56 4.02
N ALA A 26 -7.08 8.32 3.82
CA ALA A 26 -7.88 8.86 4.93
C ALA A 26 -8.57 7.75 5.73
N GLN A 27 -9.11 6.73 5.06
CA GLN A 27 -9.72 5.57 5.73
C GLN A 27 -8.69 4.81 6.57
N LEU A 28 -7.52 4.55 6.01
CA LEU A 28 -6.43 3.88 6.72
C LEU A 28 -6.01 4.68 7.96
N HIS A 29 -5.85 5.98 7.82
CA HIS A 29 -5.47 6.86 8.91
C HIS A 29 -6.49 6.82 10.06
N ARG A 30 -7.78 6.88 9.74
CA ARG A 30 -8.86 6.75 10.74
C ARG A 30 -8.85 5.38 11.42
N ALA A 31 -8.70 4.32 10.64
CA ALA A 31 -8.65 2.95 11.17
C ALA A 31 -7.48 2.77 12.14
N LEU A 32 -6.29 3.26 11.80
CA LEU A 32 -5.12 3.18 12.66
C LEU A 32 -5.28 3.99 13.95
N ARG A 33 -5.89 5.18 13.88
CA ARG A 33 -6.15 6.01 15.06
C ARG A 33 -7.12 5.36 16.04
N SER A 34 -8.10 4.63 15.54
CA SER A 34 -9.12 3.97 16.36
C SER A 34 -8.70 2.57 16.83
N THR A 35 -7.54 2.07 16.39
CA THR A 35 -7.08 0.73 16.74
C THR A 35 -6.27 0.77 18.03
N GLY A 36 -6.68 -0.03 19.02
CA GLY A 36 -5.92 -0.23 20.25
C GLY A 36 -4.82 -1.28 20.06
N ASP A 37 -3.83 -1.27 20.96
CA ASP A 37 -2.68 -2.17 20.88
C ASP A 37 -3.09 -3.65 20.87
N GLY A 38 -4.12 -4.03 21.60
CA GLY A 38 -4.62 -5.40 21.65
C GLY A 38 -5.17 -5.90 20.31
N GLU A 39 -5.66 -5.01 19.46
CA GLU A 39 -6.19 -5.37 18.16
C GLU A 39 -5.11 -5.86 17.19
N PHE A 40 -3.87 -5.38 17.32
CA PHE A 40 -2.77 -5.79 16.47
C PHE A 40 -2.33 -7.24 16.68
N ALA A 41 -2.63 -7.81 17.83
CA ALA A 41 -2.33 -9.22 18.12
C ALA A 41 -3.37 -10.18 17.55
N ARG A 42 -4.52 -9.69 17.10
CA ARG A 42 -5.59 -10.53 16.55
C ARG A 42 -5.18 -11.16 15.22
N THR A 43 -5.70 -12.36 14.98
CA THR A 43 -5.44 -13.09 13.73
C THR A 43 -6.16 -12.45 12.56
N TRP A 44 -5.45 -12.35 11.44
CA TRP A 44 -5.98 -11.97 10.14
C TRP A 44 -5.78 -13.12 9.17
N ARG A 45 -6.77 -13.36 8.32
CA ARG A 45 -6.75 -14.44 7.33
C ARG A 45 -7.04 -13.90 5.94
N LEU A 46 -6.26 -14.39 4.98
CA LEU A 46 -6.49 -14.14 3.57
C LEU A 46 -7.09 -15.39 2.94
N LEU A 47 -8.24 -15.22 2.29
CA LEU A 47 -8.96 -16.30 1.65
C LEU A 47 -9.06 -16.06 0.13
N HIS A 48 -9.23 -17.14 -0.60
CA HIS A 48 -9.58 -17.09 -2.02
C HIS A 48 -10.64 -18.15 -2.29
N GLY A 49 -11.87 -17.71 -2.63
CA GLY A 49 -12.99 -18.62 -2.82
C GLY A 49 -13.31 -19.46 -1.58
N GLY A 50 -13.13 -18.91 -0.39
CA GLY A 50 -13.32 -19.58 0.89
C GLY A 50 -12.17 -20.44 1.36
N GLN A 51 -11.10 -20.60 0.57
CA GLN A 51 -9.90 -21.35 0.95
C GLN A 51 -8.84 -20.45 1.57
N LEU A 52 -8.23 -20.91 2.67
CA LEU A 52 -7.17 -20.17 3.35
C LEU A 52 -5.92 -20.10 2.48
N VAL A 53 -5.45 -18.87 2.21
CA VAL A 53 -4.23 -18.59 1.44
C VAL A 53 -3.09 -18.20 2.38
N ASP A 54 -3.37 -17.36 3.38
CA ASP A 54 -2.38 -16.89 4.34
C ASP A 54 -3.05 -16.53 5.67
N GLU A 55 -2.28 -16.59 6.74
CA GLU A 55 -2.73 -16.28 8.09
C GLU A 55 -1.59 -15.70 8.90
N GLY A 56 -1.89 -14.71 9.73
CA GLY A 56 -0.91 -14.09 10.61
C GLY A 56 -1.55 -13.11 11.59
N SER A 57 -0.75 -12.54 12.48
CA SER A 57 -1.23 -11.45 13.32
C SER A 57 -1.46 -10.20 12.46
N ARG A 58 -2.41 -9.36 12.85
CA ARG A 58 -2.66 -8.08 12.17
C ARG A 58 -1.41 -7.21 12.11
N LYS A 59 -0.59 -7.25 13.17
CA LYS A 59 0.69 -6.53 13.23
C LYS A 59 1.64 -6.99 12.12
N ASP A 60 1.82 -8.30 11.97
CA ASP A 60 2.73 -8.86 10.95
C ASP A 60 2.20 -8.60 9.55
N VAL A 61 0.90 -8.74 9.33
CA VAL A 61 0.26 -8.46 8.05
C VAL A 61 0.44 -6.98 7.68
N LEU A 62 0.25 -6.07 8.62
CA LEU A 62 0.46 -4.64 8.38
C LEU A 62 1.91 -4.34 8.03
N ARG A 63 2.87 -4.91 8.77
CA ARG A 63 4.30 -4.74 8.48
C ARG A 63 4.65 -5.25 7.08
N ASN A 64 4.19 -6.44 6.73
CA ASN A 64 4.45 -7.02 5.42
C ASN A 64 3.81 -6.19 4.29
N THR A 65 2.62 -5.65 4.53
CA THR A 65 1.94 -4.77 3.58
C THR A 65 2.72 -3.47 3.36
N LEU A 66 3.23 -2.86 4.42
CA LEU A 66 4.07 -1.66 4.32
C LEU A 66 5.37 -1.94 3.57
N ASN A 67 6.03 -3.05 3.85
CA ASN A 67 7.24 -3.46 3.15
C ASN A 67 6.97 -3.70 1.66
N HIS A 68 5.85 -4.31 1.33
CA HIS A 68 5.41 -4.54 -0.04
C HIS A 68 5.15 -3.21 -0.78
N PHE A 69 4.52 -2.26 -0.10
CA PHE A 69 4.31 -0.91 -0.64
C PHE A 69 5.64 -0.21 -0.94
N VAL A 70 6.59 -0.26 -0.01
CA VAL A 70 7.93 0.33 -0.20
C VAL A 70 8.66 -0.32 -1.39
N HIS A 71 8.53 -1.63 -1.54
CA HIS A 71 9.09 -2.36 -2.69
C HIS A 71 8.55 -1.83 -4.02
N HIS A 72 7.24 -1.70 -4.16
CA HIS A 72 6.63 -1.18 -5.38
C HIS A 72 6.93 0.30 -5.62
N ARG A 73 7.03 1.10 -4.55
CA ARG A 73 7.48 2.49 -4.66
C ARG A 73 8.88 2.57 -5.26
N GLY A 74 9.80 1.69 -4.81
CA GLY A 74 11.13 1.60 -5.38
C GLY A 74 11.12 1.26 -6.87
N GLN A 75 10.28 0.30 -7.27
CA GLN A 75 10.12 -0.06 -8.69
C GLN A 75 9.59 1.11 -9.53
N LEU A 76 8.61 1.85 -9.00
CA LEU A 76 8.06 3.02 -9.69
C LEU A 76 9.13 4.08 -9.95
N THR A 77 10.06 4.30 -9.03
CA THR A 77 11.14 5.26 -9.23
C THR A 77 12.03 4.89 -10.42
N VAL A 78 12.28 3.61 -10.65
CA VAL A 78 13.03 3.13 -11.81
C VAL A 78 12.31 3.50 -13.11
N TYR A 79 11.01 3.25 -13.21
CA TYR A 79 10.23 3.60 -14.40
C TYR A 79 10.20 5.11 -14.66
N LEU A 80 10.06 5.92 -13.61
CA LEU A 80 10.08 7.37 -13.72
C LEU A 80 11.44 7.86 -14.21
N ARG A 81 12.53 7.27 -13.73
CA ARG A 81 13.89 7.61 -14.20
C ARG A 81 14.09 7.26 -15.66
N LEU A 82 13.58 6.13 -16.12
CA LEU A 82 13.64 5.75 -17.52
C LEU A 82 12.90 6.73 -18.44
N LYS A 83 11.94 7.45 -17.90
CA LYS A 83 11.17 8.48 -18.61
C LYS A 83 11.67 9.90 -18.35
N ASP A 84 12.83 10.05 -17.73
CA ASP A 84 13.43 11.34 -17.36
C ASP A 84 12.52 12.22 -16.48
N VAL A 85 11.68 11.60 -15.66
CA VAL A 85 10.86 12.32 -14.68
C VAL A 85 11.68 12.57 -13.41
N PRO A 86 11.77 13.83 -12.92
CA PRO A 86 12.45 14.12 -11.67
C PRO A 86 11.83 13.38 -10.48
N LEU A 87 12.68 12.89 -9.58
CA LEU A 87 12.25 12.14 -8.39
C LEU A 87 12.40 13.00 -7.14
N PRO A 88 11.46 12.87 -6.18
CA PRO A 88 11.66 13.45 -4.86
C PRO A 88 12.82 12.76 -4.14
N CYS A 89 13.43 13.49 -3.21
CA CYS A 89 14.48 12.95 -2.34
C CYS A 89 13.85 12.05 -1.28
N LEU A 90 14.03 10.73 -1.40
CA LEU A 90 13.47 9.76 -0.45
C LEU A 90 14.47 9.37 0.63
N TYR A 91 15.69 9.00 0.24
CA TYR A 91 16.74 8.54 1.15
C TYR A 91 18.05 9.33 0.99
N GLY A 92 18.11 10.24 0.04
CA GLY A 92 19.26 11.03 -0.29
C GLY A 92 19.06 11.76 -1.61
N PRO A 93 20.08 12.44 -2.14
CA PRO A 93 19.95 13.18 -3.38
C PRO A 93 19.48 12.30 -4.53
N THR A 94 18.58 12.82 -5.35
CA THR A 94 18.11 12.18 -6.58
C THR A 94 18.33 13.12 -7.77
N ALA A 95 18.26 12.54 -8.97
CA ALA A 95 18.30 13.37 -10.17
C ALA A 95 17.05 14.28 -10.22
N GLY A 96 17.27 15.58 -10.29
CA GLY A 96 16.20 16.58 -10.32
C GLY A 96 15.77 17.11 -8.95
N GLU A 97 16.15 16.48 -7.86
CA GLU A 97 15.86 16.93 -6.50
C GLU A 97 16.98 16.52 -5.52
N PRO A 98 18.07 17.29 -5.43
CA PRO A 98 19.10 17.03 -4.43
C PRO A 98 18.57 17.31 -3.02
N SER A 99 19.05 16.54 -2.04
CA SER A 99 18.65 16.71 -0.65
C SER A 99 19.30 17.94 0.01
#